data_78cfdcb83c2c83a82e8b2c387d5c67bd
#
_entry.id   78cfdcb83c2c83a82e8b2c387d5c67bd
#
_cell.length_a   1.000
_cell.length_b   1.000
_cell.length_c   1.000
_cell.angle_alpha   90.00
_cell.angle_beta   90.00
_cell.angle_gamma   90.00
#
_symmetry.space_group_name_H-M   'P 1'
#
loop_
_entity.id
_entity.type
_entity.pdbx_description
1 polymer ?
#
loop_
_entity_poly.entity_id
_entity_poly.type
_entity_poly.pdbx_seq_one_letter_code
_entity_poly.pdbx_strand_id
1 'polypeptide(L)'
;MNTSNGGLGARLRAARTAAGLSLRETARRIEVSAATLSAIETGKTGVSVPRLRSLATELGTTTQWLIGEPTARAPAPRPRGTGPADQDARAWREFPPLDIDPVLAAAIDSFVETGYHGATMRSIAQRAGMSVPGVYHHYRDKQALLVRALDLTMDELHWRVDAARREAGTGRDRVTRVVEALALFHTHRRELAFIGASEMRSLEPADRRRITISRNEIQYLLDADIDSALTEHQRSTEHARAAGRAIATMCTALPQWFRLDGPATPEQIATDYADFALGVLGIPR
;
A
#
# COMPACT_ATOMS: atom_id res chain seq x y z
N MET A 1 -32.15 20.81 15.77
CA MET A 1 -31.55 20.70 14.44
C MET A 1 -30.37 19.77 14.58
N ASN A 2 -30.55 18.48 14.27
CA ASN A 2 -29.58 17.43 14.62
C ASN A 2 -29.42 16.42 13.46
N THR A 3 -29.10 16.92 12.27
CA THR A 3 -28.94 16.11 11.05
C THR A 3 -27.50 15.60 10.79
N SER A 4 -26.52 16.01 11.61
CA SER A 4 -25.11 15.67 11.41
C SER A 4 -24.67 14.31 12.01
N ASN A 5 -25.41 13.77 12.98
CA ASN A 5 -24.98 12.58 13.73
C ASN A 5 -25.25 11.24 13.02
N GLY A 6 -26.27 11.15 12.17
CA GLY A 6 -26.59 9.90 11.45
C GLY A 6 -25.53 9.55 10.39
N GLY A 7 -24.93 10.54 9.78
CA GLY A 7 -23.87 10.33 8.78
C GLY A 7 -22.53 9.87 9.37
N LEU A 8 -22.15 10.35 10.55
CA LEU A 8 -20.93 9.94 11.26
C LEU A 8 -21.00 8.46 11.69
N GLY A 9 -22.11 8.05 12.32
CA GLY A 9 -22.28 6.69 12.81
C GLY A 9 -22.25 5.65 11.68
N ALA A 10 -22.90 5.95 10.56
CA ALA A 10 -22.89 5.08 9.38
C ALA A 10 -21.47 4.92 8.79
N ARG A 11 -20.72 6.03 8.69
CA ARG A 11 -19.33 5.99 8.21
C ARG A 11 -18.41 5.25 9.19
N LEU A 12 -18.60 5.46 10.49
CA LEU A 12 -17.85 4.74 11.51
C LEU A 12 -18.07 3.21 11.40
N ARG A 13 -19.31 2.78 11.23
CA ARG A 13 -19.67 1.39 11.01
C ARG A 13 -19.03 0.84 9.72
N ALA A 14 -19.09 1.60 8.63
CA ALA A 14 -18.47 1.22 7.36
C ALA A 14 -16.96 1.04 7.51
N ALA A 15 -16.25 1.99 8.14
CA ALA A 15 -14.82 1.91 8.40
C ALA A 15 -14.46 0.69 9.28
N ARG A 16 -15.22 0.44 10.34
CA ARG A 16 -15.01 -0.73 11.20
C ARG A 16 -15.18 -2.05 10.44
N THR A 17 -16.21 -2.14 9.63
CA THR A 17 -16.47 -3.35 8.83
C THR A 17 -15.38 -3.55 7.79
N ALA A 18 -14.94 -2.48 7.13
CA ALA A 18 -13.82 -2.50 6.19
C ALA A 18 -12.50 -2.92 6.86
N ALA A 19 -12.27 -2.50 8.11
CA ALA A 19 -11.13 -2.92 8.92
C ALA A 19 -11.24 -4.38 9.44
N GLY A 20 -12.33 -5.09 9.14
CA GLY A 20 -12.56 -6.46 9.60
C GLY A 20 -12.73 -6.60 11.12
N LEU A 21 -13.03 -5.50 11.82
CA LEU A 21 -13.12 -5.49 13.30
C LEU A 21 -14.55 -5.68 13.78
N SER A 22 -14.71 -6.56 14.80
CA SER A 22 -15.98 -6.67 15.52
C SER A 22 -16.22 -5.42 16.39
N LEU A 23 -17.47 -5.13 16.69
CA LEU A 23 -17.86 -4.01 17.57
C LEU A 23 -17.19 -4.11 18.95
N ARG A 24 -17.09 -5.32 19.52
CA ARG A 24 -16.43 -5.57 20.80
C ARG A 24 -14.93 -5.32 20.74
N GLU A 25 -14.27 -5.76 19.68
CA GLU A 25 -12.82 -5.59 19.49
C GLU A 25 -12.47 -4.11 19.29
N THR A 26 -13.22 -3.39 18.49
CA THR A 26 -13.02 -1.94 18.30
C THR A 26 -13.22 -1.17 19.60
N ALA A 27 -14.31 -1.50 20.35
CA ALA A 27 -14.58 -0.87 21.63
C ALA A 27 -13.44 -1.09 22.64
N ARG A 28 -12.87 -2.31 22.68
CA ARG A 28 -11.72 -2.64 23.52
C ARG A 28 -10.50 -1.82 23.16
N ARG A 29 -10.20 -1.63 21.87
CA ARG A 29 -9.02 -0.89 21.39
C ARG A 29 -9.06 0.59 21.70
N ILE A 30 -10.25 1.18 21.73
CA ILE A 30 -10.44 2.60 22.07
C ILE A 30 -10.90 2.82 23.52
N GLU A 31 -10.80 1.78 24.36
CA GLU A 31 -11.09 1.81 25.79
C GLU A 31 -12.50 2.31 26.12
N VAL A 32 -13.52 1.81 25.39
CA VAL A 32 -14.93 2.07 25.68
C VAL A 32 -15.73 0.78 25.78
N SER A 33 -16.95 0.86 26.30
CA SER A 33 -17.88 -0.29 26.29
C SER A 33 -18.41 -0.54 24.88
N ALA A 34 -18.72 -1.79 24.54
CA ALA A 34 -19.38 -2.14 23.29
C ALA A 34 -20.72 -1.41 23.11
N ALA A 35 -21.46 -1.19 24.22
CA ALA A 35 -22.70 -0.43 24.23
C ALA A 35 -22.46 1.04 23.83
N THR A 36 -21.38 1.65 24.33
CA THR A 36 -21.01 3.04 23.97
C THR A 36 -20.69 3.15 22.49
N LEU A 37 -19.87 2.22 21.94
CA LEU A 37 -19.54 2.24 20.51
C LEU A 37 -20.79 2.02 19.64
N SER A 38 -21.67 1.10 20.03
CA SER A 38 -22.95 0.87 19.35
C SER A 38 -23.85 2.12 19.36
N ALA A 39 -23.89 2.84 20.48
CA ALA A 39 -24.65 4.08 20.60
C ALA A 39 -24.07 5.19 19.68
N ILE A 40 -22.76 5.25 19.51
CA ILE A 40 -22.09 6.16 18.57
C ILE A 40 -22.42 5.78 17.13
N GLU A 41 -22.29 4.48 16.76
CA GLU A 41 -22.60 4.00 15.40
C GLU A 41 -24.06 4.19 15.01
N THR A 42 -24.97 4.20 15.97
CA THR A 42 -26.41 4.44 15.76
C THR A 42 -26.80 5.92 15.88
N GLY A 43 -25.85 6.81 16.14
CA GLY A 43 -26.10 8.24 16.28
C GLY A 43 -26.81 8.65 17.57
N LYS A 44 -26.99 7.72 18.52
CA LYS A 44 -27.65 7.97 19.83
C LYS A 44 -26.76 8.77 20.79
N THR A 45 -25.45 8.72 20.59
CA THR A 45 -24.47 9.41 21.44
C THR A 45 -23.43 10.09 20.56
N GLY A 46 -23.07 11.33 20.92
CA GLY A 46 -21.99 12.07 20.27
C GLY A 46 -20.62 11.49 20.62
N VAL A 47 -19.62 11.82 19.80
CA VAL A 47 -18.23 11.44 20.01
C VAL A 47 -17.38 12.70 20.24
N SER A 48 -16.51 12.67 21.25
CA SER A 48 -15.57 13.76 21.50
C SER A 48 -14.43 13.76 20.45
N VAL A 49 -13.84 14.93 20.19
CA VAL A 49 -12.75 15.07 19.21
C VAL A 49 -11.56 14.13 19.50
N PRO A 50 -11.08 13.98 20.75
CA PRO A 50 -10.03 13.02 21.04
C PRO A 50 -10.42 11.58 20.68
N ARG A 51 -11.66 11.18 21.03
CA ARG A 51 -12.16 9.83 20.73
C ARG A 51 -12.38 9.60 19.22
N LEU A 52 -12.79 10.64 18.51
CA LEU A 52 -12.91 10.59 17.06
C LEU A 52 -11.54 10.35 16.37
N ARG A 53 -10.49 10.99 16.88
CA ARG A 53 -9.11 10.76 16.42
C ARG A 53 -8.64 9.34 16.70
N SER A 54 -8.89 8.82 17.92
CA SER A 54 -8.56 7.43 18.25
C SER A 54 -9.29 6.45 17.34
N LEU A 55 -10.57 6.66 17.08
CA LEU A 55 -11.35 5.85 16.15
C LEU A 55 -10.81 5.93 14.73
N ALA A 56 -10.47 7.11 14.23
CA ALA A 56 -9.89 7.27 12.91
C ALA A 56 -8.56 6.49 12.78
N THR A 57 -7.69 6.58 13.77
CA THR A 57 -6.41 5.85 13.82
C THR A 57 -6.63 4.34 13.86
N GLU A 58 -7.50 3.83 14.74
CA GLU A 58 -7.74 2.39 14.88
C GLU A 58 -8.45 1.76 13.68
N LEU A 59 -9.25 2.56 12.96
CA LEU A 59 -9.99 2.12 11.78
C LEU A 59 -9.27 2.43 10.45
N GLY A 60 -8.04 2.98 10.50
CA GLY A 60 -7.25 3.29 9.31
C GLY A 60 -7.89 4.34 8.40
N THR A 61 -8.62 5.32 8.98
CA THR A 61 -9.32 6.39 8.25
C THR A 61 -8.94 7.77 8.80
N THR A 62 -9.51 8.84 8.25
CA THR A 62 -9.29 10.21 8.72
C THR A 62 -10.51 10.74 9.47
N THR A 63 -10.27 11.66 10.40
CA THR A 63 -11.38 12.35 11.10
C THR A 63 -12.26 13.12 10.12
N GLN A 64 -11.70 13.74 9.08
CA GLN A 64 -12.42 14.43 8.03
C GLN A 64 -13.39 13.52 7.29
N TRP A 65 -12.93 12.33 6.92
CA TRP A 65 -13.78 11.34 6.27
C TRP A 65 -14.91 10.87 7.19
N LEU A 66 -14.62 10.63 8.47
CA LEU A 66 -15.64 10.25 9.46
C LEU A 66 -16.73 11.31 9.64
N ILE A 67 -16.37 12.61 9.67
CA ILE A 67 -17.36 13.70 9.83
C ILE A 67 -18.05 14.08 8.50
N GLY A 68 -17.59 13.51 7.35
CA GLY A 68 -18.21 13.76 6.05
C GLY A 68 -17.88 15.12 5.47
N GLU A 69 -16.84 15.76 5.94
CA GLU A 69 -16.24 16.84 5.19
C GLU A 69 -15.67 16.25 3.89
N PRO A 70 -15.89 16.90 2.73
CA PRO A 70 -15.14 16.51 1.55
C PRO A 70 -13.69 16.57 1.97
N THR A 71 -12.99 15.42 1.92
CA THR A 71 -11.58 15.35 2.27
C THR A 71 -10.91 16.49 1.54
N ALA A 72 -10.57 17.55 2.27
CA ALA A 72 -9.58 18.48 1.76
C ALA A 72 -8.43 17.57 1.38
N ARG A 73 -8.27 17.44 0.07
CA ARG A 73 -7.22 16.65 -0.59
C ARG A 73 -6.03 16.63 0.34
N ALA A 74 -5.59 15.45 0.74
CA ALA A 74 -4.40 15.28 1.58
C ALA A 74 -3.40 16.35 1.16
N PRO A 75 -2.64 17.01 2.07
CA PRO A 75 -1.77 18.12 1.70
C PRO A 75 -1.06 17.70 0.44
N ALA A 76 -1.33 18.44 -0.65
CA ALA A 76 -0.92 18.05 -1.99
C ALA A 76 0.55 17.69 -1.89
N PRO A 77 1.00 16.53 -2.38
CA PRO A 77 2.41 16.32 -2.60
C PRO A 77 2.86 17.58 -3.34
N ARG A 78 3.94 18.20 -2.87
CA ARG A 78 4.54 19.35 -3.55
C ARG A 78 4.54 19.07 -5.04
N PRO A 79 4.26 20.03 -5.91
CA PRO A 79 3.84 19.79 -7.28
C PRO A 79 4.77 18.77 -7.93
N ARG A 80 4.24 17.59 -8.19
CA ARG A 80 4.76 16.70 -9.21
C ARG A 80 4.69 17.56 -10.46
N GLY A 81 5.81 17.67 -11.16
CA GLY A 81 5.83 18.35 -12.44
C GLY A 81 4.58 17.97 -13.23
N THR A 82 3.94 18.97 -13.80
CA THR A 82 2.69 18.92 -14.53
C THR A 82 2.65 17.73 -15.50
N GLY A 83 2.17 16.58 -15.01
CA GLY A 83 1.72 15.50 -15.86
C GLY A 83 0.27 15.82 -16.24
N PRO A 84 -0.12 15.84 -17.51
CA PRO A 84 -1.51 16.00 -17.89
C PRO A 84 -2.34 14.85 -17.33
N ALA A 85 -3.55 15.17 -16.88
CA ALA A 85 -4.50 14.23 -16.30
C ALA A 85 -5.02 13.14 -17.27
N ASP A 86 -4.35 13.00 -18.42
CA ASP A 86 -4.73 12.16 -19.55
C ASP A 86 -3.53 11.40 -20.14
N GLN A 87 -2.49 11.19 -19.33
CA GLN A 87 -1.37 10.36 -19.78
C GLN A 87 -1.76 8.90 -19.72
N ASP A 88 -2.05 8.42 -20.90
CA ASP A 88 -2.02 7.07 -21.43
C ASP A 88 -2.13 5.93 -20.38
N ALA A 89 -3.21 5.17 -20.49
CA ALA A 89 -3.44 3.95 -19.73
C ALA A 89 -2.22 3.00 -19.72
N ARG A 90 -1.28 3.16 -20.64
CA ARG A 90 -0.05 2.38 -20.77
C ARG A 90 1.12 2.85 -19.90
N ALA A 91 1.08 4.07 -19.35
CA ALA A 91 2.19 4.65 -18.57
C ALA A 91 2.56 3.85 -17.31
N TRP A 92 1.66 3.01 -16.79
CA TRP A 92 1.97 2.18 -15.62
C TRP A 92 3.00 1.07 -15.89
N ARG A 93 3.31 0.78 -17.17
CA ARG A 93 4.39 -0.13 -17.59
C ARG A 93 5.74 0.57 -17.74
N GLU A 94 5.76 1.89 -17.67
CA GLU A 94 6.97 2.68 -17.82
C GLU A 94 7.61 2.97 -16.47
N PHE A 95 8.93 2.85 -16.38
CA PHE A 95 9.70 3.03 -15.15
C PHE A 95 10.81 4.08 -15.33
N PRO A 96 10.45 5.36 -15.48
CA PRO A 96 11.44 6.42 -15.55
C PRO A 96 12.28 6.47 -14.27
N PRO A 97 13.48 7.06 -14.26
CA PRO A 97 14.26 7.29 -13.06
C PRO A 97 13.42 7.95 -11.96
N LEU A 98 13.64 7.55 -10.70
CA LEU A 98 12.95 8.14 -9.57
C LEU A 98 13.39 9.58 -9.37
N ASP A 99 12.44 10.50 -9.30
CA ASP A 99 12.68 11.90 -8.91
C ASP A 99 12.69 12.01 -7.38
N ILE A 100 13.82 11.67 -6.79
CA ILE A 100 14.05 11.68 -5.34
C ILE A 100 15.32 12.47 -5.01
N ASP A 101 15.35 13.03 -3.81
CA ASP A 101 16.52 13.77 -3.36
C ASP A 101 17.73 12.85 -3.12
N PRO A 102 18.97 13.38 -3.20
CA PRO A 102 20.20 12.58 -3.07
C PRO A 102 20.34 11.86 -1.72
N VAL A 103 19.75 12.40 -0.65
CA VAL A 103 19.81 11.78 0.69
C VAL A 103 18.94 10.53 0.73
N LEU A 104 17.73 10.59 0.16
CA LEU A 104 16.84 9.44 0.08
C LEU A 104 17.44 8.36 -0.84
N ALA A 105 18.02 8.74 -1.98
CA ALA A 105 18.70 7.79 -2.86
C ALA A 105 19.84 7.06 -2.14
N ALA A 106 20.72 7.81 -1.46
CA ALA A 106 21.82 7.25 -0.68
C ALA A 106 21.34 6.36 0.48
N ALA A 107 20.19 6.68 1.08
CA ALA A 107 19.59 5.86 2.15
C ALA A 107 19.04 4.54 1.59
N ILE A 108 18.35 4.57 0.45
CA ILE A 108 17.85 3.37 -0.23
C ILE A 108 19.01 2.42 -0.52
N ASP A 109 20.07 2.92 -1.15
CA ASP A 109 21.28 2.12 -1.45
C ASP A 109 21.90 1.53 -0.18
N SER A 110 22.02 2.35 0.89
CA SER A 110 22.59 1.90 2.17
C SER A 110 21.72 0.83 2.83
N PHE A 111 20.39 0.94 2.76
CA PHE A 111 19.48 -0.06 3.32
C PHE A 111 19.51 -1.38 2.54
N VAL A 112 19.67 -1.33 1.23
CA VAL A 112 19.83 -2.54 0.40
C VAL A 112 21.15 -3.24 0.70
N GLU A 113 22.24 -2.48 0.83
CA GLU A 113 23.60 -3.01 0.98
C GLU A 113 23.87 -3.56 2.37
N THR A 114 23.47 -2.82 3.43
CA THR A 114 23.84 -3.14 4.83
C THR A 114 22.65 -3.41 5.74
N GLY A 115 21.42 -3.33 5.22
CA GLY A 115 20.21 -3.35 6.01
C GLY A 115 19.98 -2.06 6.79
N TYR A 116 18.76 -1.88 7.30
CA TYR A 116 18.41 -0.70 8.09
C TYR A 116 19.32 -0.53 9.31
N HIS A 117 19.62 -1.60 10.04
CA HIS A 117 20.41 -1.53 11.28
C HIS A 117 21.89 -1.24 11.01
N GLY A 118 22.44 -1.74 9.89
CA GLY A 118 23.83 -1.49 9.49
C GLY A 118 24.07 -0.07 8.95
N ALA A 119 23.07 0.53 8.32
CA ALA A 119 23.15 1.90 7.83
C ALA A 119 23.16 2.92 8.97
N THR A 120 23.94 4.01 8.81
CA THR A 120 24.02 5.12 9.75
C THR A 120 23.80 6.45 9.04
N MET A 121 23.35 7.49 9.75
CA MET A 121 23.22 8.84 9.17
C MET A 121 24.56 9.34 8.62
N ARG A 122 25.70 8.93 9.21
CA ARG A 122 27.04 9.26 8.72
C ARG A 122 27.37 8.56 7.40
N SER A 123 27.09 7.26 7.26
CA SER A 123 27.32 6.53 6.01
C SER A 123 26.42 7.03 4.90
N ILE A 124 25.17 7.36 5.20
CA ILE A 124 24.23 7.96 4.24
C ILE A 124 24.72 9.35 3.80
N ALA A 125 25.17 10.19 4.72
CA ALA A 125 25.73 11.51 4.38
C ALA A 125 26.95 11.39 3.47
N GLN A 126 27.87 10.48 3.79
CA GLN A 126 29.04 10.21 2.96
C GLN A 126 28.65 9.77 1.54
N ARG A 127 27.67 8.85 1.40
CA ARG A 127 27.17 8.37 0.11
C ARG A 127 26.45 9.46 -0.68
N ALA A 128 25.71 10.33 -0.01
CA ALA A 128 25.04 11.48 -0.61
C ALA A 128 25.98 12.63 -0.98
N GLY A 129 27.26 12.56 -0.64
CA GLY A 129 28.22 13.66 -0.83
C GLY A 129 27.91 14.89 0.02
N MET A 130 27.26 14.71 1.17
CA MET A 130 26.80 15.80 2.06
C MET A 130 27.42 15.71 3.44
N SER A 131 27.39 16.84 4.17
CA SER A 131 27.73 16.83 5.59
C SER A 131 26.61 16.18 6.41
N VAL A 132 26.95 15.57 7.57
CA VAL A 132 25.97 14.99 8.47
C VAL A 132 24.90 16.01 8.92
N PRO A 133 25.23 17.26 9.30
CA PRO A 133 24.22 18.30 9.55
C PRO A 133 23.33 18.59 8.35
N GLY A 134 23.89 18.54 7.12
CA GLY A 134 23.12 18.69 5.89
C GLY A 134 22.04 17.63 5.71
N VAL A 135 22.37 16.37 5.99
CA VAL A 135 21.39 15.27 5.96
C VAL A 135 20.28 15.48 7.00
N TYR A 136 20.61 15.90 8.23
CA TYR A 136 19.63 16.20 9.27
C TYR A 136 18.72 17.39 8.94
N HIS A 137 19.12 18.26 8.02
CA HIS A 137 18.27 19.32 7.51
C HIS A 137 17.13 18.77 6.62
N HIS A 138 17.38 17.67 5.88
CA HIS A 138 16.40 17.02 5.03
C HIS A 138 15.54 16.00 5.79
N TYR A 139 16.16 15.19 6.65
CA TYR A 139 15.51 14.10 7.38
C TYR A 139 15.95 14.09 8.83
N ARG A 140 14.99 14.16 9.74
CA ARG A 140 15.23 14.22 11.19
C ARG A 140 16.02 13.03 11.74
N ASP A 141 15.84 11.85 11.14
CA ASP A 141 16.45 10.59 11.57
C ASP A 141 16.39 9.52 10.47
N LYS A 142 17.02 8.39 10.74
CA LYS A 142 17.04 7.23 9.84
C LYS A 142 15.65 6.59 9.65
N GLN A 143 14.78 6.69 10.66
CA GLN A 143 13.40 6.19 10.60
C GLN A 143 12.59 6.98 9.56
N ALA A 144 12.75 8.29 9.51
CA ALA A 144 12.08 9.13 8.52
C ALA A 144 12.50 8.77 7.08
N LEU A 145 13.75 8.39 6.86
CA LEU A 145 14.23 7.90 5.56
C LEU A 145 13.60 6.57 5.18
N LEU A 146 13.54 5.61 6.12
CA LEU A 146 12.90 4.31 5.88
C LEU A 146 11.41 4.47 5.59
N VAL A 147 10.71 5.27 6.38
CA VAL A 147 9.29 5.57 6.19
C VAL A 147 9.06 6.20 4.81
N ARG A 148 9.91 7.16 4.41
CA ARG A 148 9.78 7.81 3.10
C ARG A 148 10.01 6.85 1.93
N ALA A 149 10.98 5.94 2.02
CA ALA A 149 11.21 4.91 1.02
C ALA A 149 10.02 3.97 0.88
N LEU A 150 9.42 3.55 2.01
CA LEU A 150 8.25 2.68 2.01
C LEU A 150 6.98 3.39 1.56
N ASP A 151 6.80 4.68 1.87
CA ASP A 151 5.69 5.48 1.34
C ASP A 151 5.80 5.61 -0.18
N LEU A 152 6.99 5.88 -0.71
CA LEU A 152 7.24 5.92 -2.15
C LEU A 152 6.90 4.57 -2.81
N THR A 153 7.28 3.46 -2.17
CA THR A 153 6.94 2.10 -2.61
C THR A 153 5.43 1.91 -2.70
N MET A 154 4.70 2.27 -1.65
CA MET A 154 3.25 2.08 -1.60
C MET A 154 2.50 3.01 -2.56
N ASP A 155 2.91 4.28 -2.65
CA ASP A 155 2.32 5.26 -3.56
C ASP A 155 2.44 4.77 -5.03
N GLU A 156 3.63 4.29 -5.43
CA GLU A 156 3.86 3.79 -6.79
C GLU A 156 3.11 2.48 -7.06
N LEU A 157 3.06 1.55 -6.10
CA LEU A 157 2.31 0.30 -6.23
C LEU A 157 0.80 0.55 -6.36
N HIS A 158 0.21 1.37 -5.51
CA HIS A 158 -1.22 1.70 -5.59
C HIS A 158 -1.57 2.33 -6.94
N TRP A 159 -0.78 3.32 -7.36
CA TRP A 159 -1.01 3.97 -8.64
C TRP A 159 -0.96 2.99 -9.81
N ARG A 160 0.06 2.10 -9.85
CA ARG A 160 0.22 1.13 -10.95
C ARG A 160 -0.89 0.08 -10.95
N VAL A 161 -1.21 -0.47 -9.80
CA VAL A 161 -2.29 -1.46 -9.66
C VAL A 161 -3.63 -0.85 -10.08
N ASP A 162 -3.95 0.35 -9.63
CA ASP A 162 -5.19 1.04 -10.01
C ASP A 162 -5.24 1.36 -11.52
N ALA A 163 -4.12 1.79 -12.12
CA ALA A 163 -4.03 2.05 -13.55
C ALA A 163 -4.19 0.75 -14.37
N ALA A 164 -3.51 -0.32 -13.97
CA ALA A 164 -3.59 -1.62 -14.61
C ALA A 164 -5.02 -2.21 -14.56
N ARG A 165 -5.70 -2.10 -13.41
CA ARG A 165 -7.09 -2.55 -13.25
C ARG A 165 -8.08 -1.79 -14.14
N ARG A 166 -7.85 -0.48 -14.39
CA ARG A 166 -8.71 0.31 -15.28
C ARG A 166 -8.66 -0.12 -16.75
N GLU A 167 -7.58 -0.76 -17.18
CA GLU A 167 -7.47 -1.31 -18.55
C GLU A 167 -8.27 -2.61 -18.75
N ALA A 168 -8.71 -3.25 -17.68
CA ALA A 168 -9.26 -4.60 -17.71
C ALA A 168 -10.78 -4.60 -17.66
N GLY A 169 -11.41 -5.42 -18.49
CA GLY A 169 -12.87 -5.56 -18.56
C GLY A 169 -13.44 -6.69 -17.70
N THR A 170 -12.68 -7.77 -17.50
CA THR A 170 -13.10 -8.98 -16.78
C THR A 170 -12.31 -9.21 -15.50
N GLY A 171 -12.78 -10.08 -14.61
CA GLY A 171 -12.03 -10.49 -13.42
C GLY A 171 -10.72 -11.16 -13.79
N ARG A 172 -10.74 -12.04 -14.80
CA ARG A 172 -9.54 -12.67 -15.35
C ARG A 172 -8.52 -11.63 -15.83
N ASP A 173 -8.96 -10.65 -16.62
CA ASP A 173 -8.07 -9.61 -17.14
C ASP A 173 -7.51 -8.74 -16.00
N ARG A 174 -8.33 -8.42 -14.97
CA ARG A 174 -7.86 -7.67 -13.80
C ARG A 174 -6.76 -8.43 -13.04
N VAL A 175 -6.94 -9.72 -12.79
CA VAL A 175 -5.89 -10.55 -12.17
C VAL A 175 -4.61 -10.51 -13.01
N THR A 176 -4.71 -10.73 -14.31
CA THR A 176 -3.57 -10.68 -15.23
C THR A 176 -2.83 -9.34 -15.12
N ARG A 177 -3.56 -8.21 -15.24
CA ARG A 177 -2.97 -6.86 -15.21
C ARG A 177 -2.39 -6.49 -13.84
N VAL A 178 -3.04 -6.88 -12.75
CA VAL A 178 -2.52 -6.64 -11.40
C VAL A 178 -1.22 -7.41 -11.17
N VAL A 179 -1.18 -8.69 -11.55
CA VAL A 179 0.05 -9.50 -11.42
C VAL A 179 1.17 -8.96 -12.31
N GLU A 180 0.86 -8.55 -13.54
CA GLU A 180 1.80 -7.86 -14.43
C GLU A 180 2.37 -6.60 -13.77
N ALA A 181 1.51 -5.74 -13.20
CA ALA A 181 1.94 -4.52 -12.51
C ALA A 181 2.81 -4.80 -11.30
N LEU A 182 2.45 -5.80 -10.49
CA LEU A 182 3.25 -6.21 -9.34
C LEU A 182 4.61 -6.75 -9.77
N ALA A 183 4.66 -7.62 -10.77
CA ALA A 183 5.92 -8.20 -11.24
C ALA A 183 6.86 -7.13 -11.84
N LEU A 184 6.33 -6.23 -12.69
CA LEU A 184 7.08 -5.12 -13.24
C LEU A 184 7.63 -4.19 -12.15
N PHE A 185 6.81 -3.85 -11.15
CA PHE A 185 7.30 -3.04 -10.04
C PHE A 185 8.45 -3.73 -9.30
N HIS A 186 8.30 -5.01 -8.95
CA HIS A 186 9.30 -5.75 -8.17
C HIS A 186 10.59 -6.04 -8.95
N THR A 187 10.57 -5.95 -10.27
CA THR A 187 11.76 -6.09 -11.13
C THR A 187 12.42 -4.75 -11.43
N HIS A 188 11.66 -3.70 -11.78
CA HIS A 188 12.21 -2.38 -12.11
C HIS A 188 12.53 -1.51 -10.89
N ARG A 189 11.82 -1.67 -9.77
CA ARG A 189 12.05 -0.97 -8.49
C ARG A 189 12.60 -1.91 -7.43
N ARG A 190 13.55 -2.73 -7.85
CA ARG A 190 14.10 -3.83 -7.06
C ARG A 190 14.54 -3.38 -5.67
N GLU A 191 15.23 -2.25 -5.54
CA GLU A 191 15.74 -1.72 -4.28
C GLU A 191 14.59 -1.37 -3.32
N LEU A 192 13.58 -0.64 -3.80
CA LEU A 192 12.39 -0.28 -3.01
C LEU A 192 11.60 -1.53 -2.61
N ALA A 193 11.41 -2.44 -3.54
CA ALA A 193 10.70 -3.70 -3.30
C ALA A 193 11.44 -4.60 -2.30
N PHE A 194 12.78 -4.65 -2.37
CA PHE A 194 13.62 -5.37 -1.41
C PHE A 194 13.49 -4.80 0.01
N ILE A 195 13.58 -3.46 0.16
CA ILE A 195 13.36 -2.78 1.44
C ILE A 195 11.95 -3.07 1.97
N GLY A 196 10.93 -3.02 1.09
CA GLY A 196 9.55 -3.34 1.43
C GLY A 196 9.36 -4.77 1.95
N ALA A 197 10.15 -5.73 1.46
CA ALA A 197 10.10 -7.12 1.90
C ALA A 197 10.88 -7.37 3.20
N SER A 198 12.06 -6.72 3.37
CA SER A 198 13.01 -7.05 4.45
C SER A 198 12.89 -6.16 5.68
N GLU A 199 12.54 -4.86 5.51
CA GLU A 199 12.72 -3.85 6.57
C GLU A 199 11.43 -3.43 7.28
N MET A 200 10.31 -4.06 7.01
CA MET A 200 9.05 -3.80 7.73
C MET A 200 9.18 -3.96 9.25
N ARG A 201 10.01 -4.90 9.70
CA ARG A 201 10.28 -5.14 11.12
C ARG A 201 11.04 -3.99 11.79
N SER A 202 11.77 -3.19 11.01
CA SER A 202 12.59 -2.07 11.48
C SER A 202 11.80 -0.78 11.67
N LEU A 203 10.52 -0.76 11.24
CA LEU A 203 9.62 0.37 11.43
C LEU A 203 9.13 0.46 12.88
N GLU A 204 8.95 1.69 13.34
CA GLU A 204 8.20 1.98 14.55
C GLU A 204 6.75 1.48 14.47
N PRO A 205 6.11 1.13 15.59
CA PRO A 205 4.79 0.47 15.59
C PRO A 205 3.71 1.24 14.83
N ALA A 206 3.70 2.57 14.88
CA ALA A 206 2.70 3.39 14.22
C ALA A 206 2.83 3.33 12.69
N ASP A 207 4.04 3.54 12.17
CA ASP A 207 4.32 3.50 10.74
C ASP A 207 4.20 2.09 10.18
N ARG A 208 4.64 1.08 10.92
CA ARG A 208 4.45 -0.32 10.55
C ARG A 208 2.97 -0.68 10.37
N ARG A 209 2.09 -0.24 11.29
CA ARG A 209 0.65 -0.46 11.15
C ARG A 209 0.10 0.23 9.90
N ARG A 210 0.44 1.51 9.68
CA ARG A 210 -0.01 2.31 8.55
C ARG A 210 0.38 1.66 7.21
N ILE A 211 1.65 1.29 7.06
CA ILE A 211 2.15 0.67 5.83
C ILE A 211 1.59 -0.74 5.64
N THR A 212 1.38 -1.50 6.74
CA THR A 212 0.71 -2.80 6.67
C THR A 212 -0.73 -2.67 6.15
N ILE A 213 -1.48 -1.65 6.59
CA ILE A 213 -2.83 -1.38 6.09
C ILE A 213 -2.78 -1.11 4.59
N SER A 214 -1.89 -0.22 4.14
CA SER A 214 -1.71 0.12 2.72
C SER A 214 -1.35 -1.10 1.86
N ARG A 215 -0.48 -1.99 2.34
CA ARG A 215 -0.18 -3.26 1.67
C ARG A 215 -1.39 -4.19 1.59
N ASN A 216 -2.16 -4.27 2.66
CA ASN A 216 -3.36 -5.11 2.70
C ASN A 216 -4.44 -4.62 1.73
N GLU A 217 -4.54 -3.33 1.47
CA GLU A 217 -5.47 -2.78 0.48
C GLU A 217 -5.18 -3.35 -0.92
N ILE A 218 -3.92 -3.41 -1.34
CA ILE A 218 -3.53 -4.04 -2.61
C ILE A 218 -3.88 -5.54 -2.61
N GLN A 219 -3.62 -6.25 -1.49
CA GLN A 219 -3.99 -7.66 -1.36
C GLN A 219 -5.51 -7.87 -1.50
N TYR A 220 -6.31 -7.01 -0.86
CA TYR A 220 -7.77 -7.12 -0.94
C TYR A 220 -8.31 -6.82 -2.35
N LEU A 221 -7.69 -5.90 -3.09
CA LEU A 221 -8.02 -5.66 -4.49
C LEU A 221 -7.75 -6.92 -5.33
N LEU A 222 -6.58 -7.53 -5.17
CA LEU A 222 -6.24 -8.78 -5.86
C LEU A 222 -7.19 -9.93 -5.46
N ASP A 223 -7.50 -10.09 -4.17
CA ASP A 223 -8.43 -11.12 -3.69
C ASP A 223 -9.83 -10.95 -4.33
N ALA A 224 -10.33 -9.71 -4.42
CA ALA A 224 -11.62 -9.41 -5.04
C ALA A 224 -11.62 -9.68 -6.56
N ASP A 225 -10.52 -9.37 -7.25
CA ASP A 225 -10.37 -9.66 -8.67
C ASP A 225 -10.27 -11.18 -8.94
N ILE A 226 -9.64 -11.93 -8.05
CA ILE A 226 -9.59 -13.40 -8.07
C ILE A 226 -10.97 -14.00 -7.85
N ASP A 227 -11.73 -13.53 -6.85
CA ASP A 227 -13.11 -13.99 -6.62
C ASP A 227 -14.00 -13.77 -7.87
N SER A 228 -13.87 -12.60 -8.51
CA SER A 228 -14.56 -12.28 -9.75
C SER A 228 -14.17 -13.23 -10.89
N ALA A 229 -12.85 -13.43 -11.10
CA ALA A 229 -12.33 -14.31 -12.13
C ALA A 229 -12.78 -15.76 -11.96
N LEU A 230 -12.74 -16.29 -10.74
CA LEU A 230 -13.19 -17.65 -10.42
C LEU A 230 -14.70 -17.80 -10.67
N THR A 231 -15.49 -16.81 -10.26
CA THR A 231 -16.95 -16.79 -10.48
C THR A 231 -17.29 -16.77 -11.97
N GLU A 232 -16.63 -15.91 -12.75
CA GLU A 232 -16.79 -15.82 -14.22
C GLU A 232 -16.50 -17.16 -14.92
N HIS A 233 -15.55 -17.94 -14.39
CA HIS A 233 -15.16 -19.25 -14.92
C HIS A 233 -15.85 -20.43 -14.24
N GLN A 234 -16.88 -20.19 -13.41
CA GLN A 234 -17.62 -21.21 -12.68
C GLN A 234 -16.71 -22.13 -11.81
N ARG A 235 -15.67 -21.53 -11.20
CA ARG A 235 -14.74 -22.20 -10.31
C ARG A 235 -15.10 -21.91 -8.84
N SER A 236 -14.71 -22.81 -7.94
CA SER A 236 -14.86 -22.58 -6.51
C SER A 236 -14.00 -21.42 -6.01
N THR A 237 -14.58 -20.54 -5.18
CA THR A 237 -13.87 -19.44 -4.52
C THR A 237 -13.34 -19.83 -3.14
N GLU A 238 -13.49 -21.08 -2.71
CA GLU A 238 -13.13 -21.56 -1.38
C GLU A 238 -11.65 -21.26 -1.03
N HIS A 239 -10.75 -21.36 -1.99
CA HIS A 239 -9.33 -21.13 -1.80
C HIS A 239 -8.82 -19.80 -2.39
N ALA A 240 -9.71 -18.90 -2.81
CA ALA A 240 -9.35 -17.65 -3.48
C ALA A 240 -8.32 -16.81 -2.69
N ARG A 241 -8.52 -16.63 -1.39
CA ARG A 241 -7.58 -15.89 -0.52
C ARG A 241 -6.23 -16.57 -0.38
N ALA A 242 -6.18 -17.90 -0.30
CA ALA A 242 -4.92 -18.64 -0.24
C ALA A 242 -4.15 -18.52 -1.56
N ALA A 243 -4.86 -18.63 -2.69
CA ALA A 243 -4.29 -18.41 -4.02
C ALA A 243 -3.79 -16.97 -4.18
N GLY A 244 -4.58 -15.96 -3.79
CA GLY A 244 -4.17 -14.55 -3.83
C GLY A 244 -2.91 -14.28 -3.02
N ARG A 245 -2.79 -14.88 -1.84
CA ARG A 245 -1.57 -14.78 -1.02
C ARG A 245 -0.37 -15.45 -1.67
N ALA A 246 -0.54 -16.62 -2.28
CA ALA A 246 0.53 -17.31 -3.00
C ALA A 246 1.00 -16.48 -4.21
N ILE A 247 0.07 -15.94 -5.00
CA ILE A 247 0.34 -15.10 -6.16
C ILE A 247 1.09 -13.81 -5.74
N ALA A 248 0.62 -13.11 -4.70
CA ALA A 248 1.32 -11.93 -4.20
C ALA A 248 2.72 -12.27 -3.68
N THR A 249 2.89 -13.43 -3.02
CA THR A 249 4.19 -13.88 -2.51
C THR A 249 5.17 -14.17 -3.65
N MET A 250 4.72 -14.77 -4.76
CA MET A 250 5.57 -14.95 -5.94
C MET A 250 6.13 -13.59 -6.40
N CYS A 251 5.28 -12.57 -6.55
CA CYS A 251 5.73 -11.25 -7.00
C CYS A 251 6.69 -10.59 -6.00
N THR A 252 6.38 -10.63 -4.71
CA THR A 252 7.21 -10.00 -3.67
C THR A 252 8.56 -10.70 -3.44
N ALA A 253 8.73 -11.93 -3.93
CA ALA A 253 10.01 -12.65 -3.90
C ALA A 253 10.97 -12.25 -5.04
N LEU A 254 10.49 -11.60 -6.10
CA LEU A 254 11.29 -11.21 -7.27
C LEU A 254 12.57 -10.44 -6.92
N PRO A 255 12.57 -9.43 -6.02
CA PRO A 255 13.78 -8.68 -5.70
C PRO A 255 14.91 -9.52 -5.11
N GLN A 256 14.63 -10.73 -4.63
CA GLN A 256 15.62 -11.60 -4.00
C GLN A 256 16.46 -12.37 -5.02
N TRP A 257 15.89 -12.68 -6.19
CA TRP A 257 16.55 -13.52 -7.19
C TRP A 257 16.62 -12.92 -8.60
N PHE A 258 15.67 -12.05 -8.97
CA PHE A 258 15.66 -11.42 -10.29
C PHE A 258 16.83 -10.46 -10.47
N ARG A 259 17.42 -10.45 -11.66
CA ARG A 259 18.53 -9.58 -12.05
C ARG A 259 18.23 -8.97 -13.42
N LEU A 260 18.44 -7.66 -13.56
CA LEU A 260 18.25 -6.95 -14.84
C LEU A 260 19.24 -7.39 -15.92
N ASP A 261 20.42 -7.87 -15.54
CA ASP A 261 21.44 -8.45 -16.41
C ASP A 261 21.26 -9.96 -16.62
N GLY A 262 20.15 -10.53 -16.18
CA GLY A 262 19.81 -11.95 -16.29
C GLY A 262 19.24 -12.34 -17.67
N PRO A 263 18.90 -13.61 -17.86
CA PRO A 263 18.43 -14.14 -19.16
C PRO A 263 16.98 -13.72 -19.51
N ALA A 264 16.18 -13.25 -18.56
CA ALA A 264 14.80 -12.88 -18.76
C ALA A 264 14.61 -11.38 -18.50
N THR A 265 13.81 -10.71 -19.34
CA THR A 265 13.46 -9.29 -19.14
C THR A 265 12.37 -9.14 -18.09
N PRO A 266 12.19 -7.93 -17.48
CA PRO A 266 11.07 -7.64 -16.61
C PRO A 266 9.71 -7.98 -17.23
N GLU A 267 9.52 -7.69 -18.52
CA GLU A 267 8.29 -7.92 -19.26
C GLU A 267 8.01 -9.41 -19.47
N GLN A 268 9.05 -10.20 -19.73
CA GLN A 268 8.94 -11.68 -19.81
C GLN A 268 8.52 -12.25 -18.45
N ILE A 269 9.18 -11.84 -17.38
CA ILE A 269 8.79 -12.24 -16.02
C ILE A 269 7.37 -11.84 -15.69
N ALA A 270 6.94 -10.63 -16.04
CA ALA A 270 5.59 -10.16 -15.79
C ALA A 270 4.54 -11.01 -16.53
N THR A 271 4.80 -11.36 -17.78
CA THR A 271 3.95 -12.25 -18.58
C THR A 271 3.88 -13.65 -17.97
N ASP A 272 5.03 -14.24 -17.66
CA ASP A 272 5.10 -15.59 -17.07
C ASP A 272 4.37 -15.65 -15.72
N TYR A 273 4.52 -14.62 -14.88
CA TYR A 273 3.87 -14.55 -13.57
C TYR A 273 2.37 -14.38 -13.67
N ALA A 274 1.88 -13.61 -14.66
CA ALA A 274 0.46 -13.50 -14.95
C ALA A 274 -0.11 -14.87 -15.40
N ASP A 275 0.61 -15.59 -16.26
CA ASP A 275 0.25 -16.93 -16.69
C ASP A 275 0.27 -17.95 -15.52
N PHE A 276 1.28 -17.89 -14.65
CA PHE A 276 1.33 -18.74 -13.46
C PHE A 276 0.17 -18.45 -12.51
N ALA A 277 -0.19 -17.18 -12.33
CA ALA A 277 -1.34 -16.80 -11.52
C ALA A 277 -2.65 -17.41 -12.05
N LEU A 278 -2.89 -17.34 -13.36
CA LEU A 278 -4.05 -17.99 -13.97
C LEU A 278 -3.99 -19.51 -13.81
N GLY A 279 -2.80 -20.10 -13.96
CA GLY A 279 -2.59 -21.54 -13.73
C GLY A 279 -2.89 -21.99 -12.30
N VAL A 280 -2.48 -21.18 -11.28
CA VAL A 280 -2.81 -21.43 -9.86
C VAL A 280 -4.32 -21.39 -9.63
N LEU A 281 -5.04 -20.53 -10.35
CA LEU A 281 -6.51 -20.41 -10.28
C LEU A 281 -7.25 -21.46 -11.12
N GLY A 282 -6.55 -22.26 -11.93
CA GLY A 282 -7.15 -23.19 -12.87
C GLY A 282 -7.96 -22.50 -13.98
N ILE A 283 -7.61 -21.27 -14.32
CA ILE A 283 -8.24 -20.46 -15.38
C ILE A 283 -7.41 -20.60 -16.66
N PRO A 284 -8.02 -20.88 -17.83
CA PRO A 284 -7.31 -20.95 -19.09
C PRO A 284 -6.60 -19.63 -19.46
N ARG A 285 -5.47 -19.76 -20.18
CA ARG A 285 -4.73 -18.61 -20.73
C ARG A 285 -5.54 -17.82 -21.75
#